data_25a6c4c0b2e854c436e537253132f395
#
_entry.id   25a6c4c0b2e854c436e537253132f395
#
_cell.length_a   1.000
_cell.length_b   1.000
_cell.length_c   1.000
_cell.angle_alpha   90.00
_cell.angle_beta   90.00
_cell.angle_gamma   90.00
#
_symmetry.space_group_name_H-M   'P 1'
#
loop_
_entity.id
_entity.type
_entity.pdbx_description
1 polymer ?
#
loop_
_entity_poly.entity_id
_entity_poly.type
_entity_poly.pdbx_seq_one_letter_code
_entity_poly.pdbx_strand_id
1 'polypeptide(L)' 'MSKRLMVLPAKQFEHVRVMRMPEDMEEHEAFRHVTGLIASVQEGDAGCDWADVAEALEVNGFEEVDFILGPELECR' A
#
# COMPACT_ATOMS: atom_id res chain seq x y z
N MET A 1 20.87 -0.77 -4.68
CA MET A 1 19.82 -0.39 -3.78
C MET A 1 18.53 -1.09 -4.08
N SER A 2 17.99 -1.76 -3.10
CA SER A 2 16.77 -2.51 -3.31
C SER A 2 15.56 -1.61 -3.16
N LYS A 3 14.65 -1.68 -4.11
CA LYS A 3 13.37 -1.03 -4.01
C LYS A 3 12.43 -2.00 -3.30
N ARG A 4 11.90 -1.59 -2.19
CA ARG A 4 11.01 -2.44 -1.41
C ARG A 4 9.57 -2.23 -1.80
N LEU A 5 8.82 -3.31 -1.74
CA LEU A 5 7.39 -3.27 -1.99
C LEU A 5 6.66 -3.45 -0.66
N MET A 6 5.56 -2.73 -0.51
CA MET A 6 4.70 -2.87 0.66
C MET A 6 3.38 -3.46 0.20
N VAL A 7 2.96 -4.55 0.83
CA VAL A 7 1.68 -5.16 0.54
C VAL A 7 0.65 -4.60 1.50
N LEU A 8 -0.45 -4.11 0.96
CA LEU A 8 -1.58 -3.63 1.74
C LEU A 8 -2.62 -4.75 1.75
N PRO A 9 -2.66 -5.55 2.81
CA PRO A 9 -3.56 -6.70 2.85
C PRO A 9 -5.02 -6.28 2.99
N ALA A 10 -5.90 -7.13 2.53
CA ALA A 10 -7.34 -6.93 2.65
C ALA A 10 -7.99 -8.28 2.84
N LYS A 11 -9.21 -8.27 3.35
CA LYS A 11 -9.95 -9.52 3.59
C LYS A 11 -10.22 -10.27 2.29
N GLN A 12 -10.43 -9.54 1.20
CA GLN A 12 -10.64 -10.12 -0.12
C GLN A 12 -9.39 -9.91 -0.95
N PHE A 13 -8.91 -10.94 -1.61
CA PHE A 13 -7.71 -10.85 -2.45
C PHE A 13 -7.83 -9.79 -3.53
N GLU A 14 -9.04 -9.57 -4.03
CA GLU A 14 -9.28 -8.58 -5.06
C GLU A 14 -8.94 -7.17 -4.62
N HIS A 15 -8.94 -6.92 -3.32
CA HIS A 15 -8.68 -5.61 -2.76
C HIS A 15 -7.26 -5.44 -2.22
N VAL A 16 -6.44 -6.48 -2.33
CA VAL A 16 -5.03 -6.39 -1.93
C VAL A 16 -4.30 -5.49 -2.91
N ARG A 17 -3.46 -4.60 -2.38
CA ARG A 17 -2.69 -3.66 -3.20
C ARG A 17 -1.21 -3.76 -2.85
N VAL A 18 -0.37 -3.44 -3.82
CA VAL A 18 1.08 -3.44 -3.63
C VAL A 18 1.59 -2.07 -4.02
N MET A 19 2.40 -1.48 -3.14
CA MET A 19 2.98 -0.16 -3.36
C MET A 19 4.50 -0.26 -3.31
N ARG A 20 5.17 0.51 -4.14
CA ARG A 20 6.63 0.63 -4.08
C ARG A 20 6.97 1.74 -3.09
N MET A 21 7.83 1.41 -2.13
CA MET A 21 8.23 2.35 -1.10
C MET A 21 9.31 3.31 -1.63
N PRO A 22 9.33 4.57 -1.13
CA PRO A 22 10.45 5.46 -1.42
C PRO A 22 11.76 4.86 -0.92
N GLU A 23 12.85 5.09 -1.64
CA GLU A 23 14.14 4.51 -1.28
C GLU A 23 14.72 5.03 0.03
N ASP A 24 14.37 6.24 0.41
CA ASP A 24 14.91 6.89 1.59
C ASP A 24 14.07 6.66 2.85
N MET A 25 13.08 5.80 2.77
CA MET A 25 12.17 5.54 3.89
C MET A 25 12.37 4.12 4.42
N GLU A 26 12.52 4.01 5.73
CA GLU A 26 12.66 2.70 6.36
C GLU A 26 11.31 1.99 6.48
N GLU A 27 11.35 0.69 6.64
CA GLU A 27 10.16 -0.15 6.66
C GLU A 27 9.15 0.29 7.71
N HIS A 28 9.55 0.45 8.95
CA HIS A 28 8.61 0.84 10.01
C HIS A 28 8.13 2.28 9.86
N GLU A 29 8.96 3.14 9.30
CA GLU A 29 8.58 4.51 9.03
C GLU A 29 7.52 4.55 7.93
N ALA A 30 7.72 3.77 6.88
CA ALA A 30 6.74 3.66 5.80
C ALA A 30 5.41 3.11 6.32
N PHE A 31 5.47 2.10 7.18
CA PHE A 31 4.27 1.50 7.77
C PHE A 31 3.45 2.55 8.53
N ARG A 32 4.12 3.31 9.37
CA ARG A 32 3.46 4.36 10.16
C ARG A 32 2.89 5.45 9.28
N HIS A 33 3.65 5.84 8.26
CA HIS A 33 3.24 6.90 7.35
C HIS A 33 1.99 6.49 6.56
N VAL A 34 1.99 5.28 6.02
CA VAL A 34 0.85 4.77 5.27
C VAL A 34 -0.37 4.61 6.17
N THR A 35 -0.16 4.11 7.39
CA THR A 35 -1.26 3.98 8.34
C THR A 35 -1.92 5.33 8.60
N GLY A 36 -1.12 6.37 8.80
CA GLY A 36 -1.64 7.71 9.02
C GLY A 36 -2.36 8.28 7.82
N LEU A 37 -1.83 8.03 6.62
CA LEU A 37 -2.47 8.51 5.40
C LEU A 37 -3.84 7.84 5.18
N ILE A 38 -3.91 6.54 5.37
CA ILE A 38 -5.17 5.80 5.21
C ILE A 38 -6.20 6.31 6.21
N ALA A 39 -5.80 6.46 7.45
CA ALA A 39 -6.70 6.96 8.49
C ALA A 39 -7.19 8.37 8.16
N SER A 40 -6.30 9.23 7.69
CA SER A 40 -6.64 10.60 7.33
C SER A 40 -7.66 10.66 6.19
N VAL A 41 -7.47 9.84 5.16
CA VAL A 41 -8.40 9.79 4.03
C VAL A 41 -9.76 9.27 4.49
N GLN A 42 -9.78 8.25 5.31
CA GLN A 42 -11.02 7.66 5.81
C GLN A 42 -11.78 8.60 6.73
N GLU A 43 -11.08 9.39 7.52
CA GLU A 43 -11.70 10.38 8.39
C GLU A 43 -12.30 11.53 7.59
N GLY A 44 -11.64 11.89 6.51
CA GLY A 44 -12.11 12.98 5.66
C GLY A 44 -13.31 12.61 4.80
N ASP A 45 -13.43 11.33 4.46
CA ASP A 45 -14.50 10.85 3.59
C ASP A 45 -14.80 9.39 3.89
N ALA A 46 -15.90 9.14 4.56
CA ALA A 46 -16.32 7.79 4.94
C ALA A 46 -16.61 6.92 3.72
N GLY A 47 -16.89 7.52 2.57
CA GLY A 47 -17.15 6.79 1.34
C GLY A 47 -15.94 6.69 0.43
N CYS A 48 -14.73 6.97 0.93
CA CYS A 48 -13.54 6.94 0.11
C CYS A 48 -13.27 5.53 -0.43
N ASP A 49 -12.69 5.47 -1.63
CA ASP A 49 -12.31 4.21 -2.25
C ASP A 49 -10.78 4.16 -2.42
N TRP A 50 -10.32 3.08 -3.05
CA TRP A 50 -8.88 2.90 -3.25
C TRP A 50 -8.25 4.06 -4.03
N ALA A 51 -8.96 4.63 -5.00
CA ALA A 51 -8.42 5.71 -5.81
C ALA A 51 -8.01 6.91 -4.95
N ASP A 52 -8.81 7.23 -3.93
CA ASP A 52 -8.50 8.33 -3.03
C ASP A 52 -7.24 8.05 -2.21
N VAL A 53 -7.13 6.83 -1.72
CA VAL A 53 -5.94 6.41 -0.95
C VAL A 53 -4.71 6.39 -1.84
N ALA A 54 -4.84 5.85 -3.05
CA ALA A 54 -3.72 5.76 -3.98
C ALA A 54 -3.19 7.15 -4.33
N GLU A 55 -4.07 8.11 -4.55
CA GLU A 55 -3.65 9.47 -4.85
C GLU A 55 -2.84 10.07 -3.70
N ALA A 56 -3.32 9.87 -2.48
CA ALA A 56 -2.60 10.37 -1.31
C ALA A 56 -1.22 9.72 -1.17
N LEU A 57 -1.12 8.42 -1.47
CA LEU A 57 0.15 7.72 -1.40
C LEU A 57 1.11 8.19 -2.48
N GLU A 58 0.61 8.43 -3.69
CA GLU A 58 1.45 8.93 -4.79
C GLU A 58 2.05 10.29 -4.46
N VAL A 59 1.28 11.16 -3.87
CA VAL A 59 1.75 12.49 -3.47
C VAL A 59 2.90 12.37 -2.47
N ASN A 60 2.92 11.29 -1.70
CA ASN A 60 3.94 11.06 -0.69
C ASN A 60 5.08 10.16 -1.15
N GLY A 61 5.18 9.91 -2.44
CA GLY A 61 6.31 9.18 -2.99
C GLY A 61 6.12 7.67 -3.12
N PHE A 62 4.95 7.16 -2.79
CA PHE A 62 4.63 5.75 -2.99
C PHE A 62 4.08 5.56 -4.40
N GLU A 63 4.34 4.41 -4.99
CA GLU A 63 3.92 4.12 -6.35
C GLU A 63 3.19 2.78 -6.38
N GLU A 64 1.99 2.77 -6.94
CA GLU A 64 1.23 1.53 -7.06
C GLU A 64 1.86 0.61 -8.10
N VAL A 65 1.95 -0.67 -7.77
CA VAL A 65 2.54 -1.69 -8.64
C VAL A 65 1.47 -2.74 -8.95
N ASP A 66 1.30 -3.04 -10.23
CA ASP A 66 0.39 -4.09 -10.64
C ASP A 66 0.98 -5.45 -10.30
N PHE A 67 0.12 -6.38 -9.93
CA PHE A 67 0.54 -7.74 -9.65
C PHE A 67 -0.61 -8.68 -9.95
N ILE A 68 -0.29 -9.97 -10.05
CA ILE A 68 -1.30 -11.01 -10.18
C ILE A 68 -1.14 -11.97 -9.01
N LEU A 69 -2.24 -12.60 -8.64
CA LEU A 69 -2.21 -13.60 -7.60
C LEU A 69 -1.73 -14.91 -8.21
N GLY A 70 -0.56 -15.36 -7.79
CA GLY A 70 0.00 -16.61 -8.26
C GLY A 70 -0.52 -17.79 -7.48
N PRO A 71 -0.01 -18.98 -7.80
CA PRO A 71 -0.39 -20.18 -7.06
C PRO A 71 0.12 -20.13 -5.63
N GLU A 72 -0.55 -20.84 -4.76
CA GLU A 72 -0.18 -20.88 -3.35
C GLU A 72 1.16 -21.56 -3.16
N LEU A 73 2.00 -20.95 -2.35
CA LEU A 73 3.31 -21.50 -2.03
C LEU A 73 3.15 -22.51 -0.89
N GLU A 74 3.46 -23.76 -1.17
CA GLU A 74 3.32 -24.84 -0.20
C GLU A 74 4.64 -25.28 0.44
N CYS A 75 5.77 -24.94 -0.14
CA CYS A 75 7.05 -25.34 0.41
C CYS A 75 7.42 -24.51 1.63
N ARG A 76 8.26 -25.08 2.48
CA ARG A 76 8.74 -24.43 3.70
C ARG A 76 10.14 -23.87 3.53
#